data_3d947ee07ac5b947ab7b6a455cb73405
#
_entry.id   3d947ee07ac5b947ab7b6a455cb73405
#
_cell.length_a   1.000
_cell.length_b   1.000
_cell.length_c   1.000
_cell.angle_alpha   90.00
_cell.angle_beta   90.00
_cell.angle_gamma   90.00
#
_symmetry.space_group_name_H-M   'P 1'
#
loop_
_entity.id
_entity.type
_entity.pdbx_description
1 polymer ?
#
loop_
_entity_poly.entity_id
_entity_poly.type
_entity_poly.pdbx_seq_one_letter_code
_entity_poly.pdbx_strand_id
1 'polypeptide(L)'
;MPAADSTGVHVRSDPVYVAKAQLFRVLGHPVRIRILELLVTGERTVGALQAELELDSSGTSQHLAALRQLGVLESRRAGTSTYYRIKDPRVSQLLAVAKQILTAALSDSQALLDDLVQQPAASPRHRSRTRQPDIRQR
;
A
#
# COMPACT_ATOMS: atom_id res chain seq x y z
N MET A 1 15.50 -45.36 3.90
CA MET A 1 14.42 -44.70 3.20
C MET A 1 14.85 -43.29 2.94
N PRO A 2 15.12 -42.93 1.72
CA PRO A 2 15.37 -41.54 1.43
C PRO A 2 14.07 -40.77 1.68
N ALA A 3 14.16 -39.80 2.53
CA ALA A 3 13.11 -38.80 2.62
C ALA A 3 12.97 -38.21 1.23
N ALA A 4 11.82 -38.36 0.63
CA ALA A 4 11.50 -37.69 -0.58
C ALA A 4 11.55 -36.17 -0.25
N ASP A 5 12.57 -35.57 -0.81
CA ASP A 5 12.70 -34.12 -0.80
C ASP A 5 11.53 -33.57 -1.62
N SER A 6 10.43 -33.40 -0.93
CA SER A 6 9.27 -32.74 -1.49
C SER A 6 9.52 -31.24 -1.47
N THR A 7 10.53 -30.81 -2.21
CA THR A 7 10.58 -29.44 -2.72
C THR A 7 9.61 -29.32 -3.90
N GLY A 8 8.50 -30.03 -3.82
CA GLY A 8 7.34 -29.69 -4.58
C GLY A 8 6.90 -28.32 -4.06
N VAL A 9 6.97 -27.33 -4.92
CA VAL A 9 6.14 -26.15 -4.77
C VAL A 9 4.74 -26.70 -4.55
N HIS A 10 4.35 -26.84 -3.28
CA HIS A 10 2.96 -26.99 -2.95
C HIS A 10 2.32 -25.69 -3.44
N VAL A 11 1.80 -25.75 -4.66
CA VAL A 11 0.71 -24.85 -5.01
C VAL A 11 -0.40 -25.26 -4.05
N ARG A 12 -0.30 -24.77 -2.85
CA ARG A 12 -1.41 -24.80 -1.93
C ARG A 12 -2.53 -24.15 -2.69
N SER A 13 -3.60 -24.87 -2.86
CA SER A 13 -4.86 -24.29 -3.27
C SER A 13 -5.36 -23.43 -2.10
N ASP A 14 -4.57 -22.41 -1.79
CA ASP A 14 -4.98 -21.43 -0.80
C ASP A 14 -6.28 -20.80 -1.32
N PRO A 15 -7.25 -20.60 -0.46
CA PRO A 15 -8.47 -19.90 -0.84
C PRO A 15 -8.12 -18.58 -1.53
N VAL A 16 -8.90 -18.17 -2.51
CA VAL A 16 -8.62 -16.97 -3.32
C VAL A 16 -8.40 -15.73 -2.45
N TYR A 17 -9.10 -15.61 -1.33
CA TYR A 17 -8.92 -14.47 -0.43
C TYR A 17 -7.53 -14.45 0.23
N VAL A 18 -6.91 -15.61 0.47
CA VAL A 18 -5.53 -15.70 0.99
C VAL A 18 -4.54 -15.23 -0.08
N ALA A 19 -4.74 -15.67 -1.31
CA ALA A 19 -3.92 -15.24 -2.45
C ALA A 19 -4.04 -13.73 -2.68
N LYS A 20 -5.24 -13.18 -2.59
CA LYS A 20 -5.45 -11.72 -2.68
C LYS A 20 -4.73 -10.97 -1.56
N ALA A 21 -4.80 -11.46 -0.33
CA ALA A 21 -4.09 -10.85 0.80
C ALA A 21 -2.57 -10.88 0.58
N GLN A 22 -2.03 -11.95 0.03
CA GLN A 22 -0.62 -12.07 -0.31
C GLN A 22 -0.21 -11.06 -1.39
N LEU A 23 -1.02 -10.89 -2.41
CA LEU A 23 -0.83 -9.85 -3.43
C LEU A 23 -0.69 -8.47 -2.77
N PHE A 24 -1.64 -8.08 -1.95
CA PHE A 24 -1.62 -6.78 -1.27
C PHE A 24 -0.46 -6.64 -0.29
N ARG A 25 -0.07 -7.71 0.38
CA ARG A 25 1.10 -7.72 1.27
C ARG A 25 2.38 -7.39 0.50
N VAL A 26 2.59 -8.01 -0.64
CA VAL A 26 3.78 -7.76 -1.48
C VAL A 26 3.75 -6.34 -2.04
N LEU A 27 2.60 -5.87 -2.50
CA LEU A 27 2.45 -4.50 -3.00
C LEU A 27 2.50 -3.44 -1.90
N GLY A 28 2.18 -3.79 -0.67
CA GLY A 28 2.03 -2.86 0.46
C GLY A 28 3.34 -2.34 1.05
N HIS A 29 4.32 -2.03 0.22
CA HIS A 29 5.59 -1.43 0.62
C HIS A 29 5.80 -0.12 -0.17
N PRO A 30 6.09 1.00 0.50
CA PRO A 30 6.20 2.30 -0.17
C PRO A 30 7.18 2.31 -1.35
N VAL A 31 8.34 1.69 -1.18
CA VAL A 31 9.35 1.62 -2.25
C VAL A 31 8.84 0.81 -3.43
N ARG A 32 8.15 -0.30 -3.19
CA ARG A 32 7.60 -1.14 -4.26
C ARG A 32 6.50 -0.41 -5.02
N ILE A 33 5.65 0.31 -4.34
CA ILE A 33 4.64 1.16 -4.99
C ILE A 33 5.31 2.22 -5.85
N ARG A 34 6.35 2.87 -5.33
CA ARG A 34 7.07 3.88 -6.09
C ARG A 34 7.76 3.32 -7.33
N ILE A 35 8.36 2.15 -7.23
CA ILE A 35 8.93 1.42 -8.39
C ILE A 35 7.84 1.22 -9.45
N LEU A 36 6.69 0.71 -9.07
CA LEU A 36 5.59 0.46 -10.01
C LEU A 36 5.10 1.76 -10.66
N GLU A 37 4.94 2.83 -9.91
CA GLU A 37 4.56 4.14 -10.44
C GLU A 37 5.55 4.65 -11.48
N LEU A 38 6.85 4.49 -11.23
CA LEU A 38 7.89 4.86 -12.19
C LEU A 38 7.81 4.01 -13.46
N LEU A 39 7.56 2.72 -13.32
CA LEU A 39 7.48 1.78 -14.45
C LEU A 39 6.17 1.91 -15.25
N VAL A 40 5.13 2.51 -14.70
CA VAL A 40 3.91 2.84 -15.46
C VAL A 40 4.22 3.73 -16.67
N THR A 41 5.20 4.61 -16.54
CA THR A 41 5.59 5.52 -17.62
C THR A 41 6.50 4.87 -18.66
N GLY A 42 6.98 3.66 -18.41
CA GLY A 42 7.83 2.93 -19.32
C GLY A 42 8.91 2.12 -18.62
N GLU A 43 9.58 1.31 -19.42
CA GLU A 43 10.70 0.46 -19.01
C GLU A 43 11.87 1.28 -18.46
N ARG A 44 12.52 0.77 -17.41
CA ARG A 44 13.69 1.42 -16.80
C ARG A 44 14.75 0.40 -16.40
N THR A 45 16.00 0.84 -16.41
CA THR A 45 17.12 0.06 -15.88
C THR A 45 17.10 0.06 -14.34
N VAL A 46 17.76 -0.93 -13.75
CA VAL A 46 17.98 -0.98 -12.30
C VAL A 46 18.70 0.29 -11.84
N GLY A 47 19.72 0.73 -12.57
CA GLY A 47 20.48 1.94 -12.24
C GLY A 47 19.62 3.20 -12.24
N ALA A 48 18.71 3.33 -13.20
CA ALA A 48 17.76 4.46 -13.23
C ALA A 48 16.81 4.44 -12.06
N LEU A 49 16.31 3.25 -11.68
CA LEU A 49 15.44 3.11 -10.50
C LEU A 49 16.19 3.42 -9.21
N GLN A 50 17.42 2.97 -9.06
CA GLN A 50 18.25 3.27 -7.90
C GLN A 50 18.49 4.78 -7.74
N ALA A 51 18.78 5.46 -8.83
CA ALA A 51 18.99 6.90 -8.82
C ALA A 51 17.72 7.66 -8.42
N GLU A 52 16.58 7.31 -9.00
CA GLU A 52 15.28 7.92 -8.69
C GLU A 52 14.83 7.68 -7.24
N LEU A 53 15.12 6.50 -6.71
CA LEU A 53 14.66 6.08 -5.38
C LEU A 53 15.67 6.40 -4.28
N GLU A 54 16.87 6.84 -4.63
CA GLU A 54 17.98 7.06 -3.69
C GLU A 54 18.27 5.82 -2.81
N LEU A 55 18.17 4.64 -3.41
CA LEU A 55 18.40 3.36 -2.76
C LEU A 55 19.74 2.77 -3.16
N ASP A 56 20.26 1.91 -2.28
CA ASP A 56 21.38 1.04 -2.60
C ASP A 56 20.97 -0.09 -3.54
N SER A 57 21.95 -0.78 -4.12
CA SER A 57 21.69 -1.85 -5.07
C SER A 57 21.02 -3.08 -4.43
N SER A 58 21.36 -3.40 -3.18
CA SER A 58 20.79 -4.57 -2.51
C SER A 58 19.31 -4.38 -2.16
N GLY A 59 18.95 -3.23 -1.66
CA GLY A 59 17.56 -2.89 -1.35
C GLY A 59 16.69 -2.85 -2.60
N THR A 60 17.16 -2.23 -3.66
CA THR A 60 16.44 -2.19 -4.94
C THR A 60 16.25 -3.58 -5.52
N SER A 61 17.29 -4.40 -5.53
CA SER A 61 17.22 -5.77 -6.05
C SER A 61 16.22 -6.65 -5.30
N GLN A 62 16.14 -6.53 -3.99
CA GLN A 62 15.16 -7.26 -3.17
C GLN A 62 13.72 -6.88 -3.50
N HIS A 63 13.44 -5.59 -3.65
CA HIS A 63 12.12 -5.10 -4.02
C HIS A 63 11.72 -5.54 -5.43
N LEU A 64 12.63 -5.45 -6.38
CA LEU A 64 12.41 -5.92 -7.75
C LEU A 64 12.18 -7.44 -7.80
N ALA A 65 12.95 -8.21 -7.05
CA ALA A 65 12.78 -9.67 -6.96
C ALA A 65 11.40 -10.03 -6.40
N ALA A 66 10.93 -9.38 -5.36
CA ALA A 66 9.63 -9.62 -4.77
C ALA A 66 8.49 -9.33 -5.76
N LEU A 67 8.56 -8.23 -6.48
CA LEU A 67 7.57 -7.87 -7.50
C LEU A 67 7.61 -8.81 -8.70
N ARG A 68 8.79 -9.27 -9.08
CA ARG A 68 8.96 -10.24 -10.17
C ARG A 68 8.41 -11.61 -9.77
N GLN A 69 8.65 -12.07 -8.55
CA GLN A 69 8.10 -13.35 -8.04
C GLN A 69 6.57 -13.30 -7.97
N LEU A 70 5.99 -12.16 -7.67
CA LEU A 70 4.54 -11.98 -7.72
C LEU A 70 3.98 -12.03 -9.14
N GLY A 71 4.82 -11.86 -10.17
CA GLY A 71 4.41 -11.88 -11.57
C GLY A 71 3.93 -10.54 -12.12
N VAL A 72 4.14 -9.45 -11.40
CA VAL A 72 3.75 -8.11 -11.85
C VAL A 72 4.83 -7.39 -12.65
N LEU A 73 6.08 -7.81 -12.49
CA LEU A 73 7.22 -7.32 -13.27
C LEU A 73 7.85 -8.42 -14.10
N GLU A 74 8.43 -8.03 -15.20
CA GLU A 74 9.36 -8.83 -15.96
C GLU A 74 10.64 -8.05 -16.26
N SER A 75 11.71 -8.79 -16.52
CA SER A 75 13.01 -8.19 -16.81
C SER A 75 13.58 -8.75 -18.10
N ARG A 76 14.41 -7.95 -18.75
CA ARG A 76 15.21 -8.35 -19.89
C ARG A 76 16.63 -7.82 -19.76
N ARG A 77 17.60 -8.54 -20.29
CA ARG A 77 18.96 -8.05 -20.42
C ARG A 77 19.19 -7.50 -21.82
N ALA A 78 19.85 -6.35 -21.86
CA ALA A 78 20.36 -5.77 -23.10
C ALA A 78 21.77 -5.25 -22.80
N GLY A 79 22.79 -5.88 -23.38
CA GLY A 79 24.18 -5.61 -23.05
C GLY A 79 24.49 -5.90 -21.58
N THR A 80 25.02 -4.91 -20.87
CA THR A 80 25.34 -4.98 -19.43
C THR A 80 24.19 -4.53 -18.53
N SER A 81 23.10 -4.05 -19.11
CA SER A 81 21.97 -3.49 -18.38
C SER A 81 20.81 -4.46 -18.27
N THR A 82 20.15 -4.45 -17.14
CA THR A 82 18.87 -5.15 -16.92
C THR A 82 17.75 -4.11 -16.87
N TYR A 83 16.74 -4.34 -17.71
CA TYR A 83 15.56 -3.48 -17.83
C TYR A 83 14.38 -4.18 -17.16
N TYR A 84 13.60 -3.40 -16.45
CA TYR A 84 12.37 -3.86 -15.81
C TYR A 84 11.16 -3.15 -16.42
N ARG A 85 10.07 -3.88 -16.56
CA ARG A 85 8.79 -3.36 -17.01
C ARG A 85 7.63 -4.03 -16.27
N ILE A 86 6.49 -3.36 -16.25
CA ILE A 86 5.25 -3.94 -15.76
C ILE A 86 4.80 -5.01 -16.76
N LYS A 87 4.63 -6.23 -16.26
CA LYS A 87 4.17 -7.36 -17.07
C LYS A 87 2.66 -7.32 -17.27
N ASP A 88 1.91 -6.98 -16.22
CA ASP A 88 0.46 -6.97 -16.23
C ASP A 88 -0.06 -5.53 -16.17
N PRO A 89 -0.67 -5.02 -17.23
CA PRO A 89 -1.16 -3.64 -17.28
C PRO A 89 -2.26 -3.33 -16.25
N ARG A 90 -2.92 -4.34 -15.69
CA ARG A 90 -3.92 -4.17 -14.64
C ARG A 90 -3.32 -3.63 -13.34
N VAL A 91 -2.02 -3.80 -13.14
CA VAL A 91 -1.31 -3.18 -12.02
C VAL A 91 -1.41 -1.65 -12.06
N SER A 92 -1.30 -1.06 -13.25
CA SER A 92 -1.49 0.38 -13.43
C SER A 92 -2.90 0.82 -13.06
N GLN A 93 -3.90 0.01 -13.41
CA GLN A 93 -5.30 0.25 -13.05
C GLN A 93 -5.51 0.15 -11.54
N LEU A 94 -4.91 -0.83 -10.89
CA LEU A 94 -4.97 -1.01 -9.44
C LEU A 94 -4.39 0.21 -8.70
N LEU A 95 -3.24 0.71 -9.14
CA LEU A 95 -2.63 1.91 -8.58
C LEU A 95 -3.50 3.15 -8.80
N ALA A 96 -4.12 3.27 -9.95
CA ALA A 96 -5.03 4.38 -10.24
C ALA A 96 -6.27 4.34 -9.35
N VAL A 97 -6.85 3.15 -9.13
CA VAL A 97 -7.99 2.96 -8.22
C VAL A 97 -7.58 3.26 -6.77
N ALA A 98 -6.42 2.81 -6.33
CA ALA A 98 -5.90 3.12 -5.01
C ALA A 98 -5.77 4.64 -4.80
N LYS A 99 -5.27 5.35 -5.81
CA LYS A 99 -5.20 6.82 -5.78
C LYS A 99 -6.59 7.45 -5.66
N GLN A 100 -7.58 6.95 -6.38
CA GLN A 100 -8.97 7.43 -6.30
C GLN A 100 -9.56 7.23 -4.91
N ILE A 101 -9.34 6.07 -4.31
CA ILE A 101 -9.80 5.76 -2.94
C ILE A 101 -9.18 6.74 -1.94
N LEU A 102 -7.87 6.95 -2.01
CA LEU A 102 -7.16 7.87 -1.12
C LEU A 102 -7.60 9.31 -1.33
N THR A 103 -7.78 9.73 -2.57
CA THR A 103 -8.26 11.08 -2.90
C THR A 103 -9.64 11.33 -2.33
N ALA A 104 -10.56 10.38 -2.44
CA ALA A 104 -11.90 10.46 -1.86
C ALA A 104 -11.84 10.54 -0.33
N ALA A 105 -11.04 9.67 0.31
CA ALA A 105 -10.87 9.66 1.76
C ALA A 105 -10.28 10.99 2.28
N LEU A 106 -9.31 11.56 1.58
CA LEU A 106 -8.73 12.85 1.94
C LEU A 106 -9.71 14.00 1.74
N SER A 107 -10.52 13.97 0.68
CA SER A 107 -11.56 14.96 0.42
C SER A 107 -12.63 14.91 1.50
N ASP A 108 -13.07 13.73 1.92
CA ASP A 108 -14.03 13.56 3.02
C ASP A 108 -13.46 14.08 4.33
N SER A 109 -12.21 13.81 4.63
CA SER A 109 -11.51 14.32 5.81
C SER A 109 -11.38 15.84 5.77
N GLN A 110 -11.10 16.43 4.61
CA GLN A 110 -11.01 17.87 4.44
C GLN A 110 -12.37 18.52 4.62
N ALA A 111 -13.42 17.96 4.08
CA ALA A 111 -14.80 18.44 4.27
C ALA A 111 -15.20 18.39 5.76
N LEU A 112 -14.85 17.33 6.46
CA LEU A 112 -15.09 17.20 7.89
C LEU A 112 -14.30 18.25 8.69
N LEU A 113 -13.04 18.48 8.35
CA LEU A 113 -12.23 19.53 8.98
C LEU A 113 -12.81 20.93 8.72
N ASP A 114 -13.24 21.20 7.50
CA ASP A 114 -13.86 22.47 7.12
C ASP A 114 -15.15 22.69 7.90
N ASP A 115 -15.98 21.67 8.06
CA ASP A 115 -17.19 21.72 8.87
C ASP A 115 -16.88 22.01 10.35
N LEU A 116 -15.86 21.38 10.91
CA LEU A 116 -15.46 21.60 12.30
C LEU A 116 -14.93 23.02 12.52
N VAL A 117 -14.22 23.59 11.54
CA VAL A 117 -13.72 24.95 11.60
C VAL A 117 -14.85 25.97 11.45
N GLN A 118 -15.87 25.67 10.63
CA GLN A 118 -16.99 26.57 10.37
C GLN A 118 -18.09 26.48 11.42
N GLN A 119 -18.11 25.43 12.24
CA GLN A 119 -19.06 25.37 13.35
C GLN A 119 -18.75 26.49 14.34
N PRO A 120 -19.75 27.34 14.68
CA PRO A 120 -19.57 28.28 15.77
C PRO A 120 -19.17 27.47 17.01
N ALA A 121 -18.20 27.99 17.78
CA ALA A 121 -17.79 27.37 19.02
C ALA A 121 -19.04 26.97 19.79
N ALA A 122 -19.25 25.63 19.95
CA ALA A 122 -20.39 25.16 20.71
C ALA A 122 -20.31 25.83 22.07
N SER A 123 -21.30 26.65 22.40
CA SER A 123 -21.45 27.15 23.75
C SER A 123 -21.26 25.98 24.69
N PRO A 124 -20.39 26.08 25.72
CA PRO A 124 -20.21 24.96 26.62
C PRO A 124 -21.62 24.58 27.07
N ARG A 125 -22.02 23.34 26.73
CA ARG A 125 -23.31 22.81 27.19
C ARG A 125 -23.26 22.99 28.69
N HIS A 126 -24.13 23.88 29.18
CA HIS A 126 -24.34 24.03 30.59
C HIS A 126 -24.66 22.62 31.12
N ARG A 127 -23.71 21.97 31.75
CA ARG A 127 -24.01 20.80 32.57
C ARG A 127 -24.97 21.37 33.63
N SER A 128 -26.22 21.04 33.45
CA SER A 128 -27.20 21.26 34.48
C SER A 128 -26.63 20.66 35.73
N ARG A 129 -26.19 21.49 36.66
CA ARG A 129 -25.90 21.04 38.00
C ARG A 129 -27.20 20.46 38.49
N THR A 130 -27.28 19.14 38.52
CA THR A 130 -28.33 18.47 39.27
C THR A 130 -28.18 18.94 40.69
N ARG A 131 -29.11 19.81 41.09
CA ARG A 131 -29.25 20.20 42.51
C ARG A 131 -29.41 18.87 43.25
N GLN A 132 -28.46 18.52 44.06
CA GLN A 132 -28.54 17.47 45.03
C GLN A 132 -29.60 17.91 46.04
N PRO A 133 -30.69 17.16 46.25
CA PRO A 133 -31.63 17.52 47.27
C PRO A 133 -30.95 17.44 48.66
N ASP A 134 -31.01 18.53 49.36
CA ASP A 134 -30.52 18.67 50.73
C ASP A 134 -31.39 17.78 51.63
N ILE A 135 -30.82 16.63 51.97
CA ILE A 135 -31.46 15.74 52.95
C ILE A 135 -31.05 16.27 54.33
N ARG A 136 -31.80 17.23 54.83
CA ARG A 136 -31.73 17.51 56.26
C ARG A 136 -32.37 16.38 57.00
N GLN A 137 -31.53 15.58 57.66
CA GLN A 137 -31.97 14.69 58.70
C GLN A 137 -32.37 15.50 59.93
N ARG A 138 -33.57 15.21 60.39
CA ARG A 138 -33.97 15.52 61.79
C ARG A 138 -33.64 14.31 62.64
#